data_c13236bd6908f3ba611e5de901f8880a
#
_entry.id   c13236bd6908f3ba611e5de901f8880a
#
_cell.length_a   1.000
_cell.length_b   1.000
_cell.length_c   1.000
_cell.angle_alpha   90.00
_cell.angle_beta   90.00
_cell.angle_gamma   90.00
#
_symmetry.space_group_name_H-M   'P 1'
#
loop_
_entity.id
_entity.type
_entity.pdbx_description
1 polymer ?
#
loop_
_entity_poly.entity_id
_entity_poly.type
_entity_poly.pdbx_seq_one_letter_code
_entity_poly.pdbx_strand_id
1 'polypeptide(L)'
;MSSGHDLKPPREPKFPTHNAPRVWFLSCANSPIGISLCRHLLAHGDHVVAGVMAAEFEQEEDRSADFKEFLEEVGAQQDKETWRARLRVVALDVRIMAQCQSAVAEAVRSFGRIDILFCCHSEVVVGTVEELSQHKALTVSVFETVFFGPVNIIKSILPIFRASKNGHIVVVTAISGHLGTPGLSMYCASQWAIEGYCDSLAYEIAPFNIKLSIVQPNMEVNVLTHKITSAPPMSAYAEDTNPAPLSRNIMSGLLDRLEGSAEPTTGDQLHSNEVTSLYPPLSKAMKERLVAETVHAVAAIGGHDNPPARHIVGFEAVTTVKEKLKTVSEELEDFVECSMAVDIEKDEGTSTSAPTHVPIPG
;
A
#
# COMPACT_ATOMS: atom_id res chain seq x y z
N MET A 1 -5.82 -4.52 -36.28
CA MET A 1 -4.68 -3.62 -36.54
C MET A 1 -4.79 -2.51 -35.49
N SER A 2 -4.21 -2.73 -34.34
CA SER A 2 -4.17 -1.76 -33.25
C SER A 2 -2.83 -1.02 -33.35
N SER A 3 -2.91 0.27 -33.62
CA SER A 3 -1.77 1.18 -33.66
C SER A 3 -1.04 1.14 -32.32
N GLY A 4 0.21 0.66 -32.35
CA GLY A 4 1.11 0.79 -31.21
C GLY A 4 1.23 2.26 -30.84
N HIS A 5 0.58 2.64 -29.77
CA HIS A 5 0.88 3.90 -29.13
C HIS A 5 2.30 3.79 -28.57
N ASP A 6 3.24 4.49 -29.19
CA ASP A 6 4.54 4.80 -28.58
C ASP A 6 4.27 5.56 -27.28
N LEU A 7 4.09 4.79 -26.20
CA LEU A 7 3.93 5.35 -24.85
C LEU A 7 5.28 5.98 -24.47
N LYS A 8 5.29 7.30 -24.37
CA LYS A 8 6.46 8.04 -23.87
C LYS A 8 6.92 7.41 -22.55
N PRO A 9 8.22 7.27 -22.33
CA PRO A 9 8.74 6.80 -21.05
C PRO A 9 8.18 7.66 -19.91
N PRO A 10 7.93 7.08 -18.73
CA PRO A 10 7.45 7.83 -17.58
C PRO A 10 8.42 8.99 -17.31
N ARG A 11 7.87 10.16 -17.01
CA ARG A 11 8.66 11.34 -16.65
C ARG A 11 9.43 11.03 -15.36
N GLU A 12 10.60 11.65 -15.17
CA GLU A 12 11.31 11.55 -13.89
C GLU A 12 10.46 12.13 -12.75
N PRO A 13 10.48 11.49 -11.56
CA PRO A 13 9.74 11.98 -10.41
C PRO A 13 10.25 13.35 -9.97
N LYS A 14 9.32 14.20 -9.52
CA LYS A 14 9.65 15.51 -8.97
C LYS A 14 9.70 15.40 -7.45
N PHE A 15 10.83 15.72 -6.87
CA PHE A 15 11.00 15.77 -5.43
C PHE A 15 10.71 17.16 -4.87
N PRO A 16 10.18 17.28 -3.63
CA PRO A 16 10.12 18.54 -2.92
C PRO A 16 11.52 19.13 -2.72
N THR A 17 11.63 20.46 -2.80
CA THR A 17 12.90 21.15 -2.56
C THR A 17 13.37 20.91 -1.11
N HIS A 18 14.63 20.54 -0.92
CA HIS A 18 15.25 20.38 0.40
C HIS A 18 16.74 20.77 0.34
N ASN A 19 17.27 21.18 1.48
CA ASN A 19 18.64 21.72 1.59
C ASN A 19 19.71 20.66 1.89
N ALA A 20 19.33 19.44 2.23
CA ALA A 20 20.23 18.35 2.58
C ALA A 20 19.60 17.00 2.22
N PRO A 21 20.41 15.96 1.95
CA PRO A 21 19.90 14.61 1.72
C PRO A 21 18.99 14.16 2.87
N ARG A 22 17.86 13.53 2.53
CA ARG A 22 16.92 12.98 3.48
C ARG A 22 17.18 11.49 3.68
N VAL A 23 16.79 10.98 4.83
CA VAL A 23 16.87 9.55 5.14
C VAL A 23 15.49 8.94 5.04
N TRP A 24 15.30 8.07 4.06
CA TRP A 24 14.09 7.31 3.85
C TRP A 24 14.23 5.91 4.44
N PHE A 25 13.25 5.49 5.22
CA PHE A 25 13.14 4.12 5.70
C PHE A 25 12.00 3.42 4.94
N LEU A 26 12.34 2.46 4.07
CA LEU A 26 11.39 1.67 3.31
C LEU A 26 11.17 0.34 4.01
N SER A 27 9.97 0.07 4.46
CA SER A 27 9.68 -1.15 5.25
C SER A 27 9.47 -2.41 4.40
N CYS A 28 9.31 -2.26 3.07
CA CYS A 28 9.19 -3.36 2.09
C CYS A 28 9.95 -2.98 0.81
N ALA A 29 11.28 -2.93 0.90
CA ALA A 29 12.13 -2.42 -0.18
C ALA A 29 12.29 -3.38 -1.35
N ASN A 30 12.06 -4.68 -1.17
CA ASN A 30 12.12 -5.70 -2.21
C ASN A 30 10.83 -5.81 -3.06
N SER A 31 9.81 -5.02 -2.78
CA SER A 31 8.64 -4.91 -3.67
C SER A 31 8.97 -4.10 -4.92
N PRO A 32 8.28 -4.30 -6.07
CA PRO A 32 8.48 -3.49 -7.26
C PRO A 32 8.38 -1.97 -7.00
N ILE A 33 7.44 -1.54 -6.15
CA ILE A 33 7.34 -0.13 -5.70
C ILE A 33 8.59 0.26 -4.91
N GLY A 34 9.02 -0.59 -3.95
CA GLY A 34 10.19 -0.35 -3.12
C GLY A 34 11.48 -0.23 -3.92
N ILE A 35 11.74 -1.18 -4.83
CA ILE A 35 12.92 -1.18 -5.70
C ILE A 35 12.95 0.06 -6.59
N SER A 36 11.83 0.38 -7.26
CA SER A 36 11.73 1.54 -8.13
C SER A 36 11.96 2.84 -7.33
N LEU A 37 11.35 2.96 -6.15
CA LEU A 37 11.55 4.12 -5.27
C LEU A 37 13.01 4.22 -4.80
N CYS A 38 13.65 3.11 -4.41
CA CYS A 38 15.07 3.10 -4.02
C CYS A 38 15.97 3.69 -5.12
N ARG A 39 15.77 3.28 -6.39
CA ARG A 39 16.54 3.82 -7.52
C ARG A 39 16.39 5.33 -7.63
N HIS A 40 15.17 5.84 -7.59
CA HIS A 40 14.92 7.27 -7.70
C HIS A 40 15.48 8.07 -6.52
N LEU A 41 15.36 7.57 -5.29
CA LEU A 41 15.91 8.23 -4.10
C LEU A 41 17.45 8.31 -4.13
N LEU A 42 18.11 7.20 -4.48
CA LEU A 42 19.56 7.16 -4.60
C LEU A 42 20.07 8.06 -5.73
N ALA A 43 19.37 8.08 -6.88
CA ALA A 43 19.67 8.98 -7.99
C ALA A 43 19.48 10.45 -7.60
N HIS A 44 18.46 10.76 -6.81
CA HIS A 44 18.21 12.11 -6.29
C HIS A 44 19.26 12.57 -5.27
N GLY A 45 19.96 11.64 -4.64
CA GLY A 45 20.98 11.94 -3.63
C GLY A 45 20.57 11.68 -2.19
N ASP A 46 19.38 11.15 -1.95
CA ASP A 46 18.87 10.80 -0.64
C ASP A 46 19.53 9.49 -0.10
N HIS A 47 19.40 9.24 1.20
CA HIS A 47 19.81 8.01 1.86
C HIS A 47 18.62 7.07 1.99
N VAL A 48 18.88 5.77 1.86
CA VAL A 48 17.83 4.74 1.90
C VAL A 48 18.19 3.65 2.90
N VAL A 49 17.27 3.38 3.82
CA VAL A 49 17.25 2.16 4.62
C VAL A 49 16.24 1.22 4.00
N ALA A 50 16.71 0.12 3.44
CA ALA A 50 15.91 -0.87 2.73
C ALA A 50 15.60 -2.05 3.65
N GLY A 51 14.39 -2.09 4.22
CA GLY A 51 13.89 -3.21 4.99
C GLY A 51 13.45 -4.36 4.08
N VAL A 52 13.97 -5.55 4.31
CA VAL A 52 13.71 -6.75 3.51
C VAL A 52 13.52 -7.94 4.44
N MET A 53 12.50 -8.73 4.20
CA MET A 53 12.28 -9.96 4.97
C MET A 53 13.37 -10.99 4.61
N ALA A 54 14.13 -11.46 5.61
CA ALA A 54 15.23 -12.39 5.41
C ALA A 54 14.79 -13.68 4.69
N ALA A 55 13.63 -14.23 5.05
CA ALA A 55 13.09 -15.42 4.42
C ALA A 55 12.81 -15.24 2.91
N GLU A 56 12.34 -14.07 2.48
CA GLU A 56 12.13 -13.77 1.07
C GLU A 56 13.44 -13.54 0.31
N PHE A 57 14.52 -13.17 1.01
CA PHE A 57 15.83 -12.97 0.41
C PHE A 57 16.60 -14.30 0.22
N GLU A 58 16.36 -15.26 1.11
CA GLU A 58 17.01 -16.57 1.08
C GLU A 58 16.32 -17.54 0.09
N GLN A 59 15.05 -17.35 -0.20
CA GLN A 59 14.31 -18.14 -1.19
C GLN A 59 14.65 -17.66 -2.61
N GLU A 60 14.76 -18.61 -3.57
CA GLU A 60 14.95 -18.30 -4.99
C GLU A 60 13.60 -17.94 -5.64
N GLU A 61 12.91 -16.96 -5.11
CA GLU A 61 11.69 -16.42 -5.70
C GLU A 61 12.02 -15.24 -6.63
N ASP A 62 11.18 -14.98 -7.63
CA ASP A 62 11.34 -13.87 -8.60
C ASP A 62 11.55 -12.52 -7.91
N ARG A 63 10.88 -12.31 -6.77
CA ARG A 63 11.00 -11.08 -5.99
C ARG A 63 12.38 -10.89 -5.37
N SER A 64 13.02 -11.97 -4.94
CA SER A 64 14.39 -11.92 -4.44
C SER A 64 15.39 -11.67 -5.57
N ALA A 65 15.13 -12.20 -6.77
CA ALA A 65 15.95 -11.99 -7.95
C ALA A 65 15.97 -10.52 -8.37
N ASP A 66 14.79 -9.86 -8.47
CA ASP A 66 14.68 -8.43 -8.79
C ASP A 66 15.47 -7.54 -7.80
N PHE A 67 15.40 -7.87 -6.50
CA PHE A 67 16.14 -7.12 -5.49
C PHE A 67 17.65 -7.40 -5.51
N LYS A 68 18.08 -8.63 -5.78
CA LYS A 68 19.50 -8.98 -5.98
C LYS A 68 20.07 -8.24 -7.20
N GLU A 69 19.34 -8.21 -8.32
CA GLU A 69 19.72 -7.42 -9.50
C GLU A 69 19.87 -5.93 -9.16
N PHE A 70 18.95 -5.36 -8.39
CA PHE A 70 19.08 -3.98 -7.90
C PHE A 70 20.36 -3.78 -7.07
N LEU A 71 20.71 -4.70 -6.18
CA LEU A 71 21.95 -4.61 -5.40
C LEU A 71 23.21 -4.70 -6.28
N GLU A 72 23.18 -5.53 -7.32
CA GLU A 72 24.26 -5.61 -8.32
C GLU A 72 24.36 -4.29 -9.11
N GLU A 73 23.23 -3.69 -9.51
CA GLU A 73 23.19 -2.37 -10.12
C GLU A 73 23.84 -1.31 -9.22
N VAL A 74 23.50 -1.26 -7.93
CA VAL A 74 24.12 -0.37 -6.94
C VAL A 74 25.63 -0.60 -6.86
N GLY A 75 26.09 -1.86 -6.99
CA GLY A 75 27.51 -2.22 -7.02
C GLY A 75 28.22 -1.86 -8.33
N ALA A 76 27.50 -1.73 -9.46
CA ALA A 76 28.05 -1.53 -10.80
C ALA A 76 28.12 -0.06 -11.25
N GLN A 77 27.39 0.87 -10.60
CA GLN A 77 27.36 2.31 -10.93
C GLN A 77 28.77 2.91 -10.93
N GLN A 78 29.09 3.80 -11.88
CA GLN A 78 30.38 4.48 -11.95
C GLN A 78 30.66 5.37 -10.71
N ASP A 79 29.61 5.93 -10.10
CA ASP A 79 29.65 6.60 -8.78
C ASP A 79 29.45 5.62 -7.62
N LYS A 80 30.13 4.46 -7.70
CA LYS A 80 29.97 3.31 -6.78
C LYS A 80 30.00 3.65 -5.30
N GLU A 81 30.83 4.61 -4.91
CA GLU A 81 30.96 5.01 -3.51
C GLU A 81 29.70 5.77 -3.02
N THR A 82 29.04 6.52 -3.91
CA THR A 82 27.90 7.38 -3.51
C THR A 82 26.63 6.58 -3.25
N TRP A 83 26.20 5.68 -4.14
CA TRP A 83 25.00 4.88 -3.93
C TRP A 83 25.18 3.85 -2.81
N ARG A 84 26.31 3.16 -2.79
CA ARG A 84 26.63 2.17 -1.77
C ARG A 84 26.74 2.77 -0.36
N ALA A 85 27.30 3.96 -0.24
CA ALA A 85 27.39 4.68 1.03
C ALA A 85 26.03 5.18 1.53
N ARG A 86 25.08 5.40 0.61
CA ARG A 86 23.74 5.93 0.91
C ARG A 86 22.67 4.85 1.06
N LEU A 87 22.98 3.58 0.76
CA LEU A 87 22.06 2.45 0.91
C LEU A 87 22.44 1.59 2.13
N ARG A 88 21.49 1.33 3.00
CA ARG A 88 21.60 0.36 4.09
C ARG A 88 20.49 -0.68 4.00
N VAL A 89 20.83 -1.93 3.73
CA VAL A 89 19.87 -3.05 3.76
C VAL A 89 19.78 -3.60 5.17
N VAL A 90 18.56 -3.80 5.67
CA VAL A 90 18.29 -4.33 7.01
C VAL A 90 17.29 -5.48 6.94
N ALA A 91 17.51 -6.52 7.73
CA ALA A 91 16.56 -7.61 7.88
C ALA A 91 15.33 -7.09 8.64
N LEU A 92 14.14 -7.24 8.05
CA LEU A 92 12.91 -6.71 8.62
C LEU A 92 11.70 -7.57 8.24
N ASP A 93 11.15 -8.26 9.23
CA ASP A 93 9.78 -8.75 9.20
C ASP A 93 8.94 -7.80 10.08
N VAL A 94 8.09 -6.99 9.46
CA VAL A 94 7.27 -5.99 10.18
C VAL A 94 6.26 -6.60 11.14
N ARG A 95 5.91 -7.87 10.97
CA ARG A 95 5.04 -8.61 11.88
C ARG A 95 5.70 -8.84 13.25
N ILE A 96 7.04 -8.74 13.32
CA ILE A 96 7.85 -8.98 14.51
C ILE A 96 8.35 -7.65 15.08
N MET A 97 7.74 -7.17 16.15
CA MET A 97 8.08 -5.89 16.80
C MET A 97 9.57 -5.73 17.10
N ALA A 98 10.23 -6.79 17.58
CA ALA A 98 11.67 -6.74 17.89
C ALA A 98 12.53 -6.48 16.65
N GLN A 99 12.16 -7.01 15.48
CA GLN A 99 12.85 -6.72 14.22
C GLN A 99 12.60 -5.28 13.78
N CYS A 100 11.39 -4.76 13.94
CA CYS A 100 11.10 -3.35 13.67
C CYS A 100 11.99 -2.42 14.51
N GLN A 101 12.09 -2.68 15.82
CA GLN A 101 12.94 -1.89 16.73
C GLN A 101 14.42 -2.00 16.36
N SER A 102 14.89 -3.20 16.03
CA SER A 102 16.30 -3.43 15.62
C SER A 102 16.64 -2.71 14.31
N ALA A 103 15.76 -2.79 13.31
CA ALA A 103 15.94 -2.14 12.01
C ALA A 103 15.95 -0.60 12.14
N VAL A 104 15.06 -0.04 12.95
CA VAL A 104 15.03 1.40 13.25
C VAL A 104 16.29 1.84 13.99
N ALA A 105 16.76 1.08 14.96
CA ALA A 105 18.01 1.37 15.65
C ALA A 105 19.23 1.32 14.71
N GLU A 106 19.26 0.38 13.77
CA GLU A 106 20.31 0.29 12.74
C GLU A 106 20.27 1.49 11.78
N ALA A 107 19.07 1.95 11.38
CA ALA A 107 18.92 3.13 10.55
C ALA A 107 19.51 4.39 11.21
N VAL A 108 19.16 4.59 12.49
CA VAL A 108 19.70 5.72 13.28
C VAL A 108 21.19 5.60 13.48
N ARG A 109 21.73 4.40 13.70
CA ARG A 109 23.16 4.16 13.83
C ARG A 109 23.91 4.47 12.53
N SER A 110 23.32 4.14 11.37
CA SER A 110 23.95 4.32 10.06
C SER A 110 23.91 5.76 9.58
N PHE A 111 22.80 6.47 9.80
CA PHE A 111 22.57 7.80 9.21
C PHE A 111 22.26 8.91 10.23
N GLY A 112 22.21 8.59 11.52
CA GLY A 112 21.96 9.54 12.60
C GLY A 112 20.51 10.01 12.74
N ARG A 113 19.65 9.77 11.73
CA ARG A 113 18.27 10.25 11.65
C ARG A 113 17.40 9.38 10.72
N ILE A 114 16.11 9.56 10.80
CA ILE A 114 15.15 9.12 9.80
C ILE A 114 14.22 10.31 9.55
N ASP A 115 13.93 10.62 8.28
CA ASP A 115 13.06 11.74 7.92
C ASP A 115 11.70 11.26 7.41
N ILE A 116 11.72 10.15 6.65
CA ILE A 116 10.51 9.63 6.01
C ILE A 116 10.44 8.12 6.24
N LEU A 117 9.31 7.65 6.78
CA LEU A 117 8.94 6.24 6.80
C LEU A 117 8.01 5.97 5.63
N PHE A 118 8.36 4.99 4.81
CA PHE A 118 7.55 4.52 3.69
C PHE A 118 7.09 3.08 3.91
N CYS A 119 5.77 2.85 3.94
CA CYS A 119 5.14 1.55 4.09
C CYS A 119 4.37 1.20 2.82
N CYS A 120 4.70 0.08 2.17
CA CYS A 120 4.01 -0.42 0.99
C CYS A 120 3.76 -1.94 1.07
N HIS A 121 3.47 -2.44 2.28
CA HIS A 121 3.14 -3.85 2.47
C HIS A 121 1.76 -4.16 1.91
N SER A 122 1.66 -5.26 1.17
CA SER A 122 0.38 -5.80 0.70
C SER A 122 0.46 -7.33 0.62
N GLU A 123 -0.65 -7.96 0.89
CA GLU A 123 -0.88 -9.40 0.71
C GLU A 123 -2.33 -9.56 0.27
N VAL A 124 -2.54 -10.26 -0.84
CA VAL A 124 -3.87 -10.44 -1.43
C VAL A 124 -4.34 -11.86 -1.18
N VAL A 125 -5.48 -12.00 -0.52
CA VAL A 125 -6.14 -13.29 -0.33
C VAL A 125 -7.46 -13.29 -1.09
N VAL A 126 -7.60 -14.24 -2.00
CA VAL A 126 -8.74 -14.44 -2.88
C VAL A 126 -9.61 -15.57 -2.34
N GLY A 127 -10.87 -15.27 -2.15
CA GLY A 127 -11.90 -16.21 -1.72
C GLY A 127 -13.11 -15.49 -1.18
N THR A 128 -14.28 -16.11 -1.30
CA THR A 128 -15.50 -15.62 -0.65
C THR A 128 -15.36 -15.72 0.86
N VAL A 129 -16.25 -15.06 1.60
CA VAL A 129 -16.23 -15.10 3.09
C VAL A 129 -16.33 -16.52 3.61
N GLU A 130 -17.12 -17.37 2.97
CA GLU A 130 -17.29 -18.77 3.40
C GLU A 130 -16.09 -19.64 3.04
N GLU A 131 -15.48 -19.44 1.85
CA GLU A 131 -14.24 -20.12 1.47
C GLU A 131 -13.12 -19.81 2.47
N LEU A 132 -12.98 -18.54 2.87
CA LEU A 132 -11.96 -18.11 3.81
C LEU A 132 -12.24 -18.54 5.25
N SER A 133 -13.48 -18.83 5.61
CA SER A 133 -13.84 -19.28 6.98
C SER A 133 -13.14 -20.57 7.38
N GLN A 134 -12.84 -21.43 6.41
CA GLN A 134 -12.11 -22.70 6.62
C GLN A 134 -10.58 -22.49 6.66
N HIS A 135 -10.09 -21.32 6.32
CA HIS A 135 -8.66 -21.01 6.18
C HIS A 135 -8.27 -19.78 7.04
N LYS A 136 -8.57 -19.86 8.35
CA LYS A 136 -8.30 -18.76 9.30
C LYS A 136 -6.87 -18.22 9.23
N ALA A 137 -5.89 -19.07 8.96
CA ALA A 137 -4.50 -18.66 8.83
C ALA A 137 -4.28 -17.60 7.73
N LEU A 138 -4.99 -17.71 6.59
CA LEU A 138 -4.91 -16.76 5.49
C LEU A 138 -5.45 -15.38 5.91
N THR A 139 -6.60 -15.36 6.60
CA THR A 139 -7.19 -14.14 7.13
C THR A 139 -6.25 -13.44 8.12
N VAL A 140 -5.64 -14.21 9.03
CA VAL A 140 -4.69 -13.67 10.01
C VAL A 140 -3.46 -13.11 9.32
N SER A 141 -2.89 -13.83 8.34
CA SER A 141 -1.70 -13.40 7.60
C SER A 141 -1.90 -12.06 6.92
N VAL A 142 -3.05 -11.85 6.26
CA VAL A 142 -3.38 -10.56 5.62
C VAL A 142 -3.37 -9.42 6.63
N PHE A 143 -4.01 -9.60 7.78
CA PHE A 143 -4.06 -8.56 8.81
C PHE A 143 -2.69 -8.34 9.47
N GLU A 144 -1.91 -9.41 9.69
CA GLU A 144 -0.55 -9.28 10.22
C GLU A 144 0.36 -8.51 9.26
N THR A 145 0.24 -8.75 7.96
CA THR A 145 1.08 -8.10 6.94
C THR A 145 0.62 -6.68 6.63
N VAL A 146 -0.68 -6.48 6.38
CA VAL A 146 -1.22 -5.23 5.83
C VAL A 146 -1.57 -4.21 6.92
N PHE A 147 -1.95 -4.68 8.11
CA PHE A 147 -2.37 -3.81 9.22
C PHE A 147 -1.35 -3.80 10.36
N PHE A 148 -1.14 -4.92 11.05
CA PHE A 148 -0.28 -4.93 12.24
C PHE A 148 1.19 -4.68 11.92
N GLY A 149 1.66 -5.10 10.76
CA GLY A 149 3.03 -4.84 10.31
C GLY A 149 3.35 -3.34 10.21
N PRO A 150 2.61 -2.55 9.40
CA PRO A 150 2.74 -1.11 9.39
C PRO A 150 2.57 -0.45 10.77
N VAL A 151 1.63 -0.90 11.60
CA VAL A 151 1.46 -0.42 12.97
C VAL A 151 2.72 -0.64 13.81
N ASN A 152 3.37 -1.80 13.70
CA ASN A 152 4.58 -2.12 14.45
C ASN A 152 5.75 -1.21 14.06
N ILE A 153 6.01 -1.03 12.77
CA ILE A 153 7.12 -0.18 12.32
C ILE A 153 6.85 1.30 12.63
N ILE A 154 5.61 1.78 12.48
CA ILE A 154 5.21 3.12 12.87
C ILE A 154 5.46 3.34 14.36
N LYS A 155 5.00 2.43 15.23
CA LYS A 155 5.25 2.50 16.67
C LYS A 155 6.74 2.53 17.02
N SER A 156 7.56 1.81 16.26
CA SER A 156 9.01 1.76 16.49
C SER A 156 9.72 3.07 16.13
N ILE A 157 9.20 3.81 15.13
CA ILE A 157 9.82 5.06 14.64
C ILE A 157 9.29 6.32 15.34
N LEU A 158 8.07 6.30 15.84
CA LEU A 158 7.42 7.47 16.48
C LEU A 158 8.26 8.13 17.57
N PRO A 159 8.99 7.42 18.47
CA PRO A 159 9.85 8.06 19.45
C PRO A 159 10.92 8.95 18.83
N ILE A 160 11.47 8.56 17.69
CA ILE A 160 12.52 9.31 16.95
C ILE A 160 11.92 10.57 16.34
N PHE A 161 10.80 10.44 15.63
CA PHE A 161 10.11 11.56 15.01
C PHE A 161 9.61 12.57 16.04
N ARG A 162 9.12 12.09 17.21
CA ARG A 162 8.69 12.94 18.29
C ARG A 162 9.85 13.70 18.94
N ALA A 163 11.01 13.06 19.10
CA ALA A 163 12.20 13.69 19.65
C ALA A 163 12.77 14.77 18.71
N SER A 164 12.76 14.52 17.39
CA SER A 164 13.23 15.48 16.39
C SER A 164 12.18 16.57 16.08
N LYS A 165 10.92 16.39 16.48
CA LYS A 165 9.76 17.21 16.08
C LYS A 165 9.67 17.37 14.58
N ASN A 166 10.00 16.31 13.87
CA ASN A 166 9.96 16.23 12.40
C ASN A 166 9.86 14.77 11.98
N GLY A 167 9.08 14.52 10.93
CA GLY A 167 8.94 13.20 10.34
C GLY A 167 7.77 13.16 9.38
N HIS A 168 7.82 12.26 8.40
CA HIS A 168 6.72 12.02 7.51
C HIS A 168 6.49 10.51 7.38
N ILE A 169 5.28 10.06 7.68
CA ILE A 169 4.83 8.69 7.51
C ILE A 169 4.03 8.62 6.21
N VAL A 170 4.47 7.83 5.25
CA VAL A 170 3.78 7.60 3.98
C VAL A 170 3.36 6.13 3.92
N VAL A 171 2.05 5.88 3.85
CA VAL A 171 1.48 4.54 3.79
C VAL A 171 0.80 4.36 2.44
N VAL A 172 1.22 3.36 1.68
CA VAL A 172 0.53 2.96 0.45
C VAL A 172 -0.56 1.97 0.82
N THR A 173 -1.79 2.33 0.48
CA THR A 173 -2.96 1.46 0.56
C THR A 173 -3.47 1.18 -0.86
N ALA A 174 -4.77 1.13 -1.06
CA ALA A 174 -5.39 1.10 -2.39
C ALA A 174 -6.79 1.71 -2.32
N ILE A 175 -7.40 1.97 -3.48
CA ILE A 175 -8.81 2.42 -3.53
C ILE A 175 -9.78 1.42 -2.88
N SER A 176 -9.37 0.18 -2.66
CA SER A 176 -10.11 -0.82 -1.85
C SER A 176 -10.29 -0.42 -0.37
N GLY A 177 -9.61 0.63 0.11
CA GLY A 177 -9.96 1.35 1.34
C GLY A 177 -11.24 2.19 1.24
N HIS A 178 -11.85 2.30 0.05
CA HIS A 178 -13.16 2.94 -0.18
C HIS A 178 -14.19 1.99 -0.78
N LEU A 179 -13.74 0.86 -1.33
CA LEU A 179 -14.56 -0.05 -2.13
C LEU A 179 -14.47 -1.48 -1.59
N GLY A 180 -15.63 -2.11 -1.43
CA GLY A 180 -15.70 -3.56 -1.24
C GLY A 180 -15.65 -4.28 -2.59
N THR A 181 -14.86 -5.35 -2.67
CA THR A 181 -14.72 -6.16 -3.89
C THR A 181 -15.09 -7.61 -3.59
N PRO A 182 -16.05 -8.21 -4.30
CA PRO A 182 -16.46 -9.59 -4.07
C PRO A 182 -15.30 -10.58 -4.20
N GLY A 183 -15.11 -11.45 -3.20
CA GLY A 183 -14.00 -12.39 -3.16
C GLY A 183 -12.65 -11.79 -2.67
N LEU A 184 -12.63 -10.53 -2.23
CA LEU A 184 -11.48 -9.86 -1.62
C LEU A 184 -11.82 -9.24 -0.26
N SER A 185 -12.81 -9.79 0.43
CA SER A 185 -13.35 -9.19 1.67
C SER A 185 -12.28 -8.92 2.73
N MET A 186 -11.36 -9.86 2.99
CA MET A 186 -10.31 -9.70 4.00
C MET A 186 -9.24 -8.70 3.55
N TYR A 187 -8.92 -8.67 2.25
CA TYR A 187 -8.04 -7.66 1.68
C TYR A 187 -8.64 -6.26 1.85
N CYS A 188 -9.88 -6.03 1.41
CA CYS A 188 -10.56 -4.74 1.58
C CYS A 188 -10.63 -4.34 3.06
N ALA A 189 -11.05 -5.26 3.95
CA ALA A 189 -11.14 -4.99 5.38
C ALA A 189 -9.79 -4.56 5.99
N SER A 190 -8.68 -5.18 5.57
CA SER A 190 -7.34 -4.79 6.05
C SER A 190 -6.92 -3.39 5.57
N GLN A 191 -7.31 -3.00 4.34
CA GLN A 191 -7.07 -1.66 3.82
C GLN A 191 -7.88 -0.60 4.59
N TRP A 192 -9.15 -0.88 4.87
CA TRP A 192 -9.97 0.00 5.72
C TRP A 192 -9.40 0.13 7.13
N ALA A 193 -8.90 -0.97 7.70
CA ALA A 193 -8.32 -0.96 9.03
C ALA A 193 -7.09 -0.04 9.13
N ILE A 194 -6.15 -0.15 8.19
CA ILE A 194 -4.95 0.68 8.21
C ILE A 194 -5.27 2.16 7.93
N GLU A 195 -6.25 2.46 7.07
CA GLU A 195 -6.66 3.84 6.81
C GLU A 195 -7.32 4.48 8.03
N GLY A 196 -8.25 3.77 8.68
CA GLY A 196 -8.85 4.27 9.93
C GLY A 196 -7.84 4.47 11.06
N TYR A 197 -6.83 3.59 11.14
CA TYR A 197 -5.70 3.78 12.05
C TYR A 197 -4.90 5.04 11.71
N CYS A 198 -4.57 5.24 10.44
CA CYS A 198 -3.82 6.40 9.97
C CYS A 198 -4.57 7.71 10.21
N ASP A 199 -5.89 7.73 9.98
CA ASP A 199 -6.72 8.91 10.25
C ASP A 199 -6.68 9.31 11.72
N SER A 200 -6.82 8.35 12.63
CA SER A 200 -6.74 8.61 14.06
C SER A 200 -5.34 9.07 14.48
N LEU A 201 -4.30 8.35 13.99
CA LEU A 201 -2.92 8.65 14.31
C LEU A 201 -2.50 10.04 13.84
N ALA A 202 -2.98 10.50 12.68
CA ALA A 202 -2.64 11.82 12.15
C ALA A 202 -2.95 12.95 13.16
N TYR A 203 -4.07 12.88 13.85
CA TYR A 203 -4.41 13.84 14.91
C TYR A 203 -3.50 13.72 16.15
N GLU A 204 -3.12 12.51 16.53
CA GLU A 204 -2.26 12.26 17.70
C GLU A 204 -0.84 12.79 17.50
N ILE A 205 -0.32 12.73 16.27
CA ILE A 205 1.08 13.09 15.96
C ILE A 205 1.26 14.52 15.44
N ALA A 206 0.19 15.18 15.00
CA ALA A 206 0.23 16.55 14.50
C ALA A 206 0.87 17.56 15.50
N PRO A 207 0.64 17.49 16.82
CA PRO A 207 1.28 18.38 17.78
C PRO A 207 2.81 18.26 17.85
N PHE A 208 3.36 17.16 17.32
CA PHE A 208 4.81 16.92 17.25
C PHE A 208 5.40 17.29 15.87
N ASN A 209 4.63 17.95 15.01
CA ASN A 209 5.01 18.25 13.63
C ASN A 209 5.40 17.01 12.81
N ILE A 210 4.77 15.88 13.09
CA ILE A 210 4.90 14.65 12.32
C ILE A 210 3.74 14.60 11.33
N LYS A 211 4.04 14.38 10.06
CA LYS A 211 3.07 14.34 8.97
C LYS A 211 2.72 12.88 8.65
N LEU A 212 1.52 12.67 8.15
CA LEU A 212 1.07 11.37 7.68
C LEU A 212 0.32 11.55 6.36
N SER A 213 0.67 10.73 5.36
CA SER A 213 -0.01 10.68 4.07
C SER A 213 -0.37 9.24 3.71
N ILE A 214 -1.60 9.05 3.26
CA ILE A 214 -2.08 7.80 2.67
C ILE A 214 -2.04 7.97 1.15
N VAL A 215 -1.35 7.07 0.45
CA VAL A 215 -1.27 7.03 -1.02
C VAL A 215 -2.12 5.87 -1.52
N GLN A 216 -3.07 6.16 -2.38
CA GLN A 216 -4.10 5.22 -2.82
C GLN A 216 -4.05 5.02 -4.34
N PRO A 217 -3.21 4.12 -4.86
CA PRO A 217 -3.26 3.71 -6.26
C PRO A 217 -4.47 2.82 -6.54
N ASN A 218 -4.69 2.52 -7.82
CA ASN A 218 -5.58 1.45 -8.22
C ASN A 218 -5.19 0.12 -7.55
N MET A 219 -6.20 -0.71 -7.31
CA MET A 219 -6.03 -2.01 -6.66
C MET A 219 -5.04 -2.91 -7.42
N GLU A 220 -5.04 -2.85 -8.74
CA GLU A 220 -4.17 -3.65 -9.61
C GLU A 220 -2.69 -3.43 -9.31
N VAL A 221 -2.29 -2.23 -8.92
CA VAL A 221 -0.89 -1.95 -8.55
C VAL A 221 -0.46 -2.87 -7.40
N ASN A 222 -1.25 -2.94 -6.33
CA ASN A 222 -0.94 -3.78 -5.19
C ASN A 222 -1.13 -5.27 -5.47
N VAL A 223 -2.20 -5.64 -6.18
CA VAL A 223 -2.52 -7.03 -6.52
C VAL A 223 -1.43 -7.65 -7.40
N LEU A 224 -1.00 -6.93 -8.45
CA LEU A 224 -0.04 -7.46 -9.41
C LEU A 224 1.41 -7.36 -8.94
N THR A 225 1.72 -6.57 -7.93
CA THR A 225 3.09 -6.42 -7.40
C THR A 225 3.36 -7.21 -6.13
N HIS A 226 2.36 -7.90 -5.60
CA HIS A 226 2.47 -8.66 -4.37
C HIS A 226 1.97 -10.09 -4.55
N LYS A 227 2.18 -10.90 -3.51
CA LYS A 227 1.74 -12.27 -3.47
C LYS A 227 0.22 -12.36 -3.45
N ILE A 228 -0.32 -13.20 -4.32
CA ILE A 228 -1.73 -13.58 -4.35
C ILE A 228 -1.85 -14.98 -3.76
N THR A 229 -2.68 -15.13 -2.73
CA THR A 229 -3.01 -16.43 -2.15
C THR A 229 -4.48 -16.71 -2.36
N SER A 230 -4.83 -17.86 -2.93
CA SER A 230 -6.20 -18.27 -3.21
C SER A 230 -6.63 -19.42 -2.29
N ALA A 231 -7.79 -19.25 -1.66
CA ALA A 231 -8.48 -20.35 -0.98
C ALA A 231 -9.15 -21.29 -2.01
N PRO A 232 -9.32 -22.57 -1.71
CA PRO A 232 -10.07 -23.50 -2.56
C PRO A 232 -11.49 -22.99 -2.84
N PRO A 233 -12.00 -23.10 -4.08
CA PRO A 233 -13.35 -22.70 -4.42
C PRO A 233 -14.40 -23.64 -3.82
N MET A 234 -15.54 -23.08 -3.41
CA MET A 234 -16.72 -23.84 -2.99
C MET A 234 -17.74 -23.94 -4.15
N SER A 235 -18.37 -25.10 -4.29
CA SER A 235 -19.37 -25.33 -5.35
C SER A 235 -20.55 -24.36 -5.30
N ALA A 236 -20.91 -23.84 -4.12
CA ALA A 236 -21.98 -22.85 -3.97
C ALA A 236 -21.66 -21.53 -4.68
N TYR A 237 -20.39 -21.25 -4.98
CA TYR A 237 -19.91 -20.04 -5.66
C TYR A 237 -19.38 -20.32 -7.07
N ALA A 238 -19.63 -21.52 -7.60
CA ALA A 238 -19.29 -21.84 -8.99
C ALA A 238 -20.17 -21.03 -9.97
N GLU A 239 -19.66 -20.76 -11.16
CA GLU A 239 -20.34 -19.90 -12.15
C GLU A 239 -21.73 -20.38 -12.56
N ASP A 240 -21.96 -21.69 -12.53
CA ASP A 240 -23.26 -22.32 -12.83
C ASP A 240 -24.29 -22.16 -11.69
N THR A 241 -23.84 -21.92 -10.47
CA THR A 241 -24.68 -21.75 -9.28
C THR A 241 -24.77 -20.30 -8.80
N ASN A 242 -23.75 -19.50 -9.04
CA ASN A 242 -23.70 -18.10 -8.66
C ASN A 242 -23.25 -17.21 -9.83
N PRO A 243 -24.18 -16.51 -10.49
CA PRO A 243 -23.86 -15.65 -11.63
C PRO A 243 -23.16 -14.33 -11.23
N ALA A 244 -22.98 -14.06 -9.93
CA ALA A 244 -22.29 -12.86 -9.49
C ALA A 244 -20.79 -12.92 -9.87
N PRO A 245 -20.23 -11.87 -10.47
CA PRO A 245 -18.81 -11.87 -10.82
C PRO A 245 -17.94 -11.89 -9.56
N LEU A 246 -17.08 -12.88 -9.46
CA LEU A 246 -16.12 -13.00 -8.36
C LEU A 246 -14.74 -12.50 -8.78
N SER A 247 -14.02 -11.88 -7.86
CA SER A 247 -12.64 -11.42 -8.11
C SER A 247 -11.73 -12.54 -8.56
N ARG A 248 -11.96 -13.80 -8.14
CA ARG A 248 -11.23 -14.97 -8.59
C ARG A 248 -11.22 -15.07 -10.12
N ASN A 249 -12.40 -15.00 -10.75
CA ASN A 249 -12.56 -15.11 -12.20
C ASN A 249 -11.95 -13.90 -12.93
N ILE A 250 -12.14 -12.70 -12.36
CA ILE A 250 -11.56 -11.47 -12.92
C ILE A 250 -10.04 -11.53 -12.86
N MET A 251 -9.47 -11.96 -11.75
CA MET A 251 -8.01 -12.08 -11.57
C MET A 251 -7.43 -13.20 -12.43
N SER A 252 -8.08 -14.35 -12.53
CA SER A 252 -7.67 -15.43 -13.44
C SER A 252 -7.55 -14.91 -14.87
N GLY A 253 -8.62 -14.28 -15.37
CA GLY A 253 -8.61 -13.71 -16.71
C GLY A 253 -7.63 -12.53 -16.90
N LEU A 254 -7.24 -11.84 -15.84
CA LEU A 254 -6.18 -10.82 -15.87
C LEU A 254 -4.80 -11.48 -15.96
N LEU A 255 -4.52 -12.47 -15.12
CA LEU A 255 -3.24 -13.19 -15.09
C LEU A 255 -2.96 -13.90 -16.41
N ASP A 256 -3.97 -14.52 -17.02
CA ASP A 256 -3.84 -15.22 -18.32
C ASP A 256 -3.55 -14.28 -19.50
N ARG A 257 -3.85 -12.99 -19.35
CA ARG A 257 -3.57 -11.97 -20.37
C ARG A 257 -2.24 -11.25 -20.19
N LEU A 258 -1.52 -11.51 -19.10
CA LEU A 258 -0.21 -10.89 -18.88
C LEU A 258 0.79 -11.44 -19.91
N GLU A 259 1.49 -10.52 -20.60
CA GLU A 259 2.57 -10.87 -21.52
C GLU A 259 3.74 -11.49 -20.74
N GLY A 260 4.08 -12.74 -21.06
CA GLY A 260 5.15 -13.49 -20.39
C GLY A 260 4.68 -14.72 -19.63
N SER A 261 3.38 -14.94 -19.49
CA SER A 261 2.85 -16.24 -19.09
C SER A 261 3.15 -17.24 -20.23
N ALA A 262 4.26 -17.98 -20.09
CA ALA A 262 4.67 -19.01 -21.06
C ALA A 262 3.68 -20.19 -21.09
N GLU A 263 2.77 -20.24 -20.13
CA GLU A 263 1.74 -21.26 -19.98
C GLU A 263 0.39 -20.58 -19.70
N PRO A 264 -0.70 -20.94 -20.39
CA PRO A 264 -2.06 -20.39 -20.15
C PRO A 264 -2.66 -20.83 -18.80
N THR A 265 -1.87 -21.31 -17.88
CA THR A 265 -2.28 -21.99 -16.64
C THR A 265 -2.11 -21.17 -15.37
N THR A 266 -1.61 -19.92 -15.47
CA THR A 266 -1.36 -19.10 -14.26
C THR A 266 -2.67 -18.72 -13.57
N GLY A 267 -3.69 -18.37 -14.35
CA GLY A 267 -5.03 -18.10 -13.84
C GLY A 267 -5.71 -19.32 -13.24
N ASP A 268 -5.48 -20.50 -13.79
CA ASP A 268 -6.04 -21.77 -13.31
C ASP A 268 -5.59 -22.11 -11.89
N GLN A 269 -4.41 -21.65 -11.46
CA GLN A 269 -3.94 -21.85 -10.09
C GLN A 269 -4.87 -21.23 -9.04
N LEU A 270 -5.58 -20.16 -9.38
CA LEU A 270 -6.57 -19.55 -8.49
C LEU A 270 -7.82 -20.42 -8.29
N HIS A 271 -8.04 -21.40 -9.15
CA HIS A 271 -9.16 -22.36 -9.11
C HIS A 271 -8.77 -23.71 -8.55
N SER A 272 -7.57 -23.86 -8.01
CA SER A 272 -7.08 -25.09 -7.39
C SER A 272 -7.96 -25.51 -6.20
N ASN A 273 -8.12 -26.82 -6.01
CA ASN A 273 -8.77 -27.40 -4.83
C ASN A 273 -7.91 -27.35 -3.55
N GLU A 274 -6.70 -26.79 -3.66
CA GLU A 274 -5.78 -26.54 -2.56
C GLU A 274 -5.49 -25.05 -2.43
N VAL A 275 -5.00 -24.63 -1.26
CA VAL A 275 -4.50 -23.27 -1.08
C VAL A 275 -3.28 -23.08 -1.97
N THR A 276 -3.34 -22.11 -2.86
CA THR A 276 -2.24 -21.77 -3.76
C THR A 276 -1.74 -20.36 -3.47
N SER A 277 -0.46 -20.15 -3.73
CA SER A 277 0.16 -18.81 -3.64
C SER A 277 1.06 -18.59 -4.84
N LEU A 278 0.94 -17.42 -5.47
CA LEU A 278 1.77 -17.05 -6.61
C LEU A 278 2.12 -15.56 -6.59
N TYR A 279 3.22 -15.22 -7.23
CA TYR A 279 3.50 -13.86 -7.67
C TYR A 279 3.12 -13.73 -9.15
N PRO A 280 2.37 -12.67 -9.54
CA PRO A 280 2.03 -12.47 -10.95
C PRO A 280 3.28 -12.41 -11.84
N PRO A 281 3.32 -13.15 -12.97
CA PRO A 281 4.49 -13.25 -13.85
C PRO A 281 4.62 -11.99 -14.73
N LEU A 282 5.03 -10.88 -14.13
CA LEU A 282 5.24 -9.62 -14.84
C LEU A 282 6.68 -9.49 -15.33
N SER A 283 6.87 -9.08 -16.56
CA SER A 283 8.19 -8.64 -17.02
C SER A 283 8.67 -7.40 -16.24
N LYS A 284 9.98 -7.21 -16.18
CA LYS A 284 10.58 -6.04 -15.50
C LYS A 284 10.00 -4.71 -16.01
N ALA A 285 9.88 -4.57 -17.33
CA ALA A 285 9.32 -3.37 -17.95
C ALA A 285 7.85 -3.14 -17.58
N MET A 286 7.05 -4.20 -17.42
CA MET A 286 5.67 -4.09 -16.95
C MET A 286 5.61 -3.71 -15.49
N LYS A 287 6.45 -4.32 -14.61
CA LYS A 287 6.55 -3.94 -13.20
C LYS A 287 6.87 -2.46 -13.04
N GLU A 288 7.91 -1.97 -13.75
CA GLU A 288 8.32 -0.56 -13.72
C GLU A 288 7.22 0.39 -14.17
N ARG A 289 6.53 0.06 -15.27
CA ARG A 289 5.42 0.87 -15.79
C ARG A 289 4.22 0.89 -14.87
N LEU A 290 3.86 -0.25 -14.27
CA LEU A 290 2.72 -0.39 -13.35
C LEU A 290 2.89 0.47 -12.10
N VAL A 291 4.10 0.54 -11.57
CA VAL A 291 4.37 1.28 -10.32
C VAL A 291 4.75 2.75 -10.52
N ALA A 292 5.06 3.17 -11.75
CA ALA A 292 5.63 4.47 -12.04
C ALA A 292 4.82 5.65 -11.48
N GLU A 293 3.50 5.67 -11.69
CA GLU A 293 2.64 6.75 -11.19
C GLU A 293 2.64 6.80 -9.66
N THR A 294 2.58 5.63 -9.00
CA THR A 294 2.63 5.55 -7.54
C THR A 294 3.97 6.02 -6.98
N VAL A 295 5.07 5.59 -7.58
CA VAL A 295 6.42 6.01 -7.19
C VAL A 295 6.62 7.52 -7.38
N HIS A 296 6.13 8.08 -8.49
CA HIS A 296 6.19 9.53 -8.75
C HIS A 296 5.36 10.31 -7.73
N ALA A 297 4.17 9.83 -7.39
CA ALA A 297 3.32 10.44 -6.37
C ALA A 297 4.01 10.42 -4.99
N VAL A 298 4.56 9.28 -4.59
CA VAL A 298 5.31 9.13 -3.33
C VAL A 298 6.54 10.04 -3.29
N ALA A 299 7.32 10.11 -4.37
CA ALA A 299 8.48 10.98 -4.47
C ALA A 299 8.10 12.47 -4.35
N ALA A 300 6.96 12.86 -4.94
CA ALA A 300 6.48 14.25 -4.93
C ALA A 300 5.97 14.71 -3.56
N ILE A 301 5.36 13.80 -2.78
CA ILE A 301 4.78 14.15 -1.48
C ILE A 301 5.72 13.84 -0.30
N GLY A 302 6.62 12.86 -0.46
CA GLY A 302 7.51 12.43 0.61
C GLY A 302 8.44 13.55 1.08
N GLY A 303 8.30 13.94 2.35
CA GLY A 303 9.05 15.06 2.94
C GLY A 303 8.59 16.45 2.47
N HIS A 304 7.42 16.57 1.82
CA HIS A 304 6.84 17.86 1.49
C HIS A 304 6.45 18.62 2.78
N ASP A 305 6.56 19.95 2.76
CA ASP A 305 6.24 20.77 3.94
C ASP A 305 4.76 20.71 4.34
N ASN A 306 3.89 20.61 3.37
CA ASN A 306 2.45 20.45 3.57
C ASN A 306 1.92 19.34 2.64
N PRO A 307 2.15 18.05 2.97
CA PRO A 307 1.69 16.95 2.13
C PRO A 307 0.18 16.74 2.30
N PRO A 308 -0.50 16.17 1.30
CA PRO A 308 -1.90 15.78 1.45
C PRO A 308 -2.05 14.65 2.47
N ALA A 309 -3.12 14.67 3.26
CA ALA A 309 -3.46 13.55 4.14
C ALA A 309 -3.80 12.28 3.35
N ARG A 310 -4.51 12.43 2.22
CA ARG A 310 -4.80 11.39 1.24
C ARG A 310 -4.43 11.84 -0.16
N HIS A 311 -3.81 10.93 -0.91
CA HIS A 311 -3.45 11.15 -2.31
C HIS A 311 -3.87 9.95 -3.16
N ILE A 312 -4.96 10.12 -3.90
CA ILE A 312 -5.45 9.11 -4.84
C ILE A 312 -4.64 9.24 -6.13
N VAL A 313 -4.05 8.13 -6.59
CA VAL A 313 -3.15 8.09 -7.74
C VAL A 313 -3.85 7.47 -8.95
N GLY A 314 -3.82 8.19 -10.07
CA GLY A 314 -4.39 7.75 -11.34
C GLY A 314 -5.81 8.23 -11.57
N PHE A 315 -6.14 8.45 -12.85
CA PHE A 315 -7.44 9.00 -13.26
C PHE A 315 -8.60 8.06 -12.90
N GLU A 316 -8.44 6.76 -13.16
CA GLU A 316 -9.46 5.76 -12.89
C GLU A 316 -9.74 5.65 -11.38
N ALA A 317 -8.67 5.63 -10.55
CA ALA A 317 -8.81 5.59 -9.11
C ALA A 317 -9.60 6.80 -8.57
N VAL A 318 -9.27 8.01 -9.06
CA VAL A 318 -9.99 9.25 -8.68
C VAL A 318 -11.46 9.19 -9.09
N THR A 319 -11.76 8.70 -10.30
CA THR A 319 -13.14 8.60 -10.80
C THR A 319 -13.94 7.62 -9.95
N THR A 320 -13.41 6.43 -9.73
CA THR A 320 -14.09 5.37 -8.96
C THR A 320 -14.39 5.79 -7.51
N VAL A 321 -13.42 6.45 -6.86
CA VAL A 321 -13.64 6.95 -5.48
C VAL A 321 -14.69 8.07 -5.46
N LYS A 322 -14.68 8.98 -6.45
CA LYS A 322 -15.72 10.01 -6.56
C LYS A 322 -17.12 9.42 -6.75
N GLU A 323 -17.26 8.40 -7.58
CA GLU A 323 -18.54 7.69 -7.77
C GLU A 323 -19.02 7.05 -6.47
N LYS A 324 -18.14 6.38 -5.73
CA LYS A 324 -18.48 5.80 -4.42
C LYS A 324 -18.94 6.87 -3.42
N LEU A 325 -18.23 7.98 -3.32
CA LEU A 325 -18.60 9.07 -2.42
C LEU A 325 -19.97 9.68 -2.80
N LYS A 326 -20.22 9.80 -4.10
CA LYS A 326 -21.55 10.25 -4.60
C LYS A 326 -22.65 9.28 -4.17
N THR A 327 -22.47 7.97 -4.38
CA THR A 327 -23.44 6.95 -3.95
C THR A 327 -23.73 7.03 -2.45
N VAL A 328 -22.69 7.17 -1.62
CA VAL A 328 -22.86 7.31 -0.17
C VAL A 328 -23.63 8.58 0.19
N SER A 329 -23.37 9.69 -0.51
CA SER A 329 -24.13 10.93 -0.31
C SER A 329 -25.60 10.78 -0.67
N GLU A 330 -25.90 10.12 -1.79
CA GLU A 330 -27.28 9.83 -2.23
C GLU A 330 -28.00 8.92 -1.23
N GLU A 331 -27.36 7.86 -0.73
CA GLU A 331 -27.90 6.98 0.30
C GLU A 331 -28.24 7.73 1.61
N LEU A 332 -27.40 8.70 2.00
CA LEU A 332 -27.64 9.53 3.17
C LEU A 332 -28.83 10.49 2.97
N GLU A 333 -29.01 11.03 1.75
CA GLU A 333 -30.13 11.91 1.42
C GLU A 333 -31.46 11.13 1.38
N ASP A 334 -31.46 9.92 0.79
CA ASP A 334 -32.65 9.08 0.67
C ASP A 334 -33.23 8.64 2.02
N PHE A 335 -32.39 8.52 3.04
CA PHE A 335 -32.79 8.04 4.38
C PHE A 335 -32.68 9.11 5.49
N VAL A 336 -32.56 10.38 5.11
CA VAL A 336 -32.35 11.48 6.08
C VAL A 336 -33.46 11.55 7.13
N GLU A 337 -34.74 11.38 6.74
CA GLU A 337 -35.87 11.43 7.68
C GLU A 337 -35.79 10.29 8.71
N CYS A 338 -35.45 9.08 8.26
CA CYS A 338 -35.27 7.93 9.15
C CYS A 338 -34.07 8.12 10.09
N SER A 339 -32.98 8.71 9.61
CA SER A 339 -31.78 8.99 10.41
C SER A 339 -32.05 10.04 11.49
N MET A 340 -32.86 11.04 11.20
CA MET A 340 -33.22 12.09 12.15
C MET A 340 -34.32 11.67 13.15
N ALA A 341 -35.11 10.64 12.83
CA ALA A 341 -36.18 10.14 13.71
C ALA A 341 -35.67 9.50 15.01
N VAL A 342 -34.38 9.23 15.13
CA VAL A 342 -33.73 8.66 16.33
C VAL A 342 -33.06 9.72 17.21
N ASP A 343 -33.27 11.01 16.96
CA ASP A 343 -32.76 12.04 17.84
C ASP A 343 -33.37 11.89 19.24
N ILE A 344 -32.52 11.90 20.26
CA ILE A 344 -32.94 11.88 21.65
C ILE A 344 -33.80 13.11 21.88
N GLU A 345 -35.03 12.93 22.40
CA GLU A 345 -35.95 14.01 22.73
C GLU A 345 -35.19 15.02 23.58
N LYS A 346 -35.06 16.25 23.09
CA LYS A 346 -34.57 17.36 23.90
C LYS A 346 -35.68 17.69 24.88
N ASP A 347 -35.38 17.61 26.19
CA ASP A 347 -36.26 18.11 27.23
C ASP A 347 -36.74 19.51 26.82
N GLU A 348 -38.05 19.72 26.73
CA GLU A 348 -38.72 20.97 26.32
C GLU A 348 -38.46 22.13 27.36
N GLY A 349 -37.25 22.25 27.85
CA GLY A 349 -36.87 23.22 28.91
C GLY A 349 -35.83 24.26 28.56
N THR A 350 -35.14 24.17 27.43
CA THR A 350 -34.12 25.16 27.07
C THR A 350 -34.16 25.56 25.60
N SER A 351 -34.77 26.73 25.36
CA SER A 351 -34.58 27.46 24.11
C SER A 351 -33.14 27.93 24.01
N THR A 352 -32.31 27.24 23.26
CA THR A 352 -31.00 27.74 22.87
C THR A 352 -30.82 27.61 21.37
N SER A 353 -30.50 28.75 20.78
CA SER A 353 -30.07 29.06 19.41
C SER A 353 -29.42 27.91 18.62
N ALA A 354 -29.73 27.87 17.35
CA ALA A 354 -29.20 26.94 16.34
C ALA A 354 -27.66 26.75 16.45
N PRO A 355 -27.17 25.53 16.26
CA PRO A 355 -25.73 25.29 16.25
C PRO A 355 -25.10 25.99 15.04
N THR A 356 -24.23 26.92 15.32
CA THR A 356 -23.29 27.49 14.34
C THR A 356 -22.43 26.38 13.75
N HIS A 357 -22.48 26.26 12.45
CA HIS A 357 -21.60 25.43 11.64
C HIS A 357 -20.15 25.64 12.08
N VAL A 358 -19.53 24.63 12.67
CA VAL A 358 -18.09 24.61 12.91
C VAL A 358 -17.46 24.09 11.61
N PRO A 359 -16.66 24.89 10.90
CA PRO A 359 -15.93 24.41 9.75
C PRO A 359 -14.89 23.40 10.21
N ILE A 360 -14.88 22.22 9.61
CA ILE A 360 -13.79 21.25 9.73
C ILE A 360 -12.57 21.89 9.08
N PRO A 361 -11.43 22.05 9.80
CA PRO A 361 -10.21 22.57 9.16
C PRO A 361 -9.73 21.58 8.10
N GLY A 362 -9.53 22.09 6.88
CA GLY A 362 -8.95 21.40 5.74
C GLY A 362 -7.46 21.07 5.92
#